data_6907e640f2eddc756f15498c7d8ad4a6
#
_entry.id   6907e640f2eddc756f15498c7d8ad4a6
#
_cell.length_a   1.000
_cell.length_b   1.000
_cell.length_c   1.000
_cell.angle_alpha   90.00
_cell.angle_beta   90.00
_cell.angle_gamma   90.00
#
_symmetry.space_group_name_H-M   'P 1'
#
loop_
_entity.id
_entity.type
_entity.pdbx_description
1 polymer ?
#
loop_
_entity_poly.entity_id
_entity_poly.type
_entity_poly.pdbx_seq_one_letter_code
_entity_poly.pdbx_strand_id
1 'polypeptide(L)'
;MTTLRYNSRPILAVGLMSAPEVDINFISGFNEIGAKHISIADVKTPVLFTPITADSVFEVGGVTFGVGFHWQQRQSQRFTGALELKPDGDNLIVVNHVDVEDYLRSVISSEMNAESPLEFLKAHAVISRSWVLRQIEHRTIAAKSPTNESDDEIIRWYDREDHTLFDVCADDHCQRYQGVTRVTTDIAREAVNATKGLVLMHDGNICDARFSKCCGGATEEFATCWDDELHPYLKSFSDHLPLRKLPDLSTEEGASQWILSRPDAFCNTSDPEILGKVLNNFDQTTTDFYRWKVKATSTELAELIHSKSGLDFGEIIDLVPIQRGPSGRLLRLKIVGTKLTKIIGKELEIRRLLSPSHLYSSAFIVEKSEEIADVNKKITTFEFSGAGWGHGVGLCQIGAAAMSVAGYNFKQILAHYYPDTTITKAYE
;
A
#
# COMPACT_ATOMS: atom_id res chain seq x y z
N MET A 1 -9.55 -33.97 9.93
CA MET A 1 -10.22 -32.99 9.06
C MET A 1 -9.90 -31.62 9.62
N THR A 2 -9.25 -30.77 8.87
CA THR A 2 -8.97 -29.38 9.28
C THR A 2 -10.31 -28.64 9.31
N THR A 3 -10.71 -28.11 10.46
CA THR A 3 -11.94 -27.32 10.57
C THR A 3 -11.75 -26.04 9.76
N LEU A 4 -12.64 -25.77 8.79
CA LEU A 4 -12.63 -24.53 8.03
C LEU A 4 -12.95 -23.35 8.96
N ARG A 5 -12.30 -22.18 8.75
CA ARG A 5 -12.51 -21.00 9.56
C ARG A 5 -13.85 -20.31 9.25
N TYR A 6 -14.30 -20.39 7.99
CA TYR A 6 -15.57 -19.85 7.54
C TYR A 6 -16.44 -20.95 6.93
N ASN A 7 -17.73 -20.95 7.23
CA ASN A 7 -18.71 -21.92 6.69
C ASN A 7 -19.06 -21.64 5.22
N SER A 8 -18.85 -20.42 4.75
CA SER A 8 -19.09 -19.99 3.38
C SER A 8 -18.06 -18.93 2.99
N ARG A 9 -17.99 -18.61 1.69
CA ARG A 9 -17.15 -17.49 1.22
C ARG A 9 -17.60 -16.19 1.85
N PRO A 10 -16.68 -15.41 2.44
CA PRO A 10 -17.00 -14.09 3.00
C PRO A 10 -17.45 -13.09 1.92
N ILE A 11 -18.41 -12.25 2.28
CA ILE A 11 -18.80 -11.07 1.51
C ILE A 11 -18.15 -9.86 2.19
N LEU A 12 -17.49 -9.03 1.40
CA LEU A 12 -16.79 -7.82 1.83
C LEU A 12 -17.65 -6.59 1.56
N ALA A 13 -17.70 -5.66 2.49
CA ALA A 13 -18.20 -4.32 2.28
C ALA A 13 -17.02 -3.40 1.90
N VAL A 14 -16.94 -2.99 0.63
CA VAL A 14 -15.85 -2.15 0.12
C VAL A 14 -16.36 -0.73 -0.10
N GLY A 15 -15.82 0.25 0.64
CA GLY A 15 -16.12 1.67 0.43
C GLY A 15 -15.45 2.19 -0.84
N LEU A 16 -16.26 2.63 -1.81
CA LEU A 16 -15.79 3.07 -3.11
C LEU A 16 -15.48 4.57 -3.14
N MET A 17 -16.37 5.37 -2.58
CA MET A 17 -16.26 6.83 -2.52
C MET A 17 -17.24 7.43 -1.51
N SER A 18 -17.00 8.72 -1.18
CA SER A 18 -17.90 9.56 -0.42
C SER A 18 -18.13 10.87 -1.17
N ALA A 19 -19.38 11.21 -1.45
CA ALA A 19 -19.73 12.44 -2.17
C ALA A 19 -21.17 12.87 -1.85
N PRO A 20 -21.54 14.16 -2.01
CA PRO A 20 -22.91 14.63 -1.81
C PRO A 20 -23.88 14.08 -2.83
N GLU A 21 -23.39 13.67 -4.00
CA GLU A 21 -24.15 13.09 -5.10
C GLU A 21 -23.32 12.06 -5.86
N VAL A 22 -23.96 11.08 -6.48
CA VAL A 22 -23.32 9.98 -7.21
C VAL A 22 -24.10 9.62 -8.46
N ASP A 23 -23.37 9.39 -9.56
CA ASP A 23 -23.89 8.84 -10.80
C ASP A 23 -23.72 7.31 -10.81
N ILE A 24 -24.82 6.58 -10.92
CA ILE A 24 -24.84 5.13 -10.97
C ILE A 24 -25.55 4.69 -12.26
N ASN A 25 -24.97 3.71 -12.95
CA ASN A 25 -25.61 3.09 -14.10
C ASN A 25 -25.76 1.58 -13.87
N PHE A 26 -26.98 1.09 -13.72
CA PHE A 26 -27.27 -0.34 -13.62
C PHE A 26 -27.28 -0.93 -15.03
N ILE A 27 -26.22 -1.64 -15.39
CA ILE A 27 -25.97 -2.16 -16.74
C ILE A 27 -26.75 -3.44 -17.00
N SER A 28 -26.73 -4.36 -16.04
CA SER A 28 -27.41 -5.66 -16.18
C SER A 28 -27.71 -6.29 -14.84
N GLY A 29 -28.78 -7.13 -14.78
CA GLY A 29 -29.05 -8.00 -13.67
C GLY A 29 -29.49 -7.31 -12.37
N PHE A 30 -30.13 -6.16 -12.47
CA PHE A 30 -30.81 -5.49 -11.36
C PHE A 30 -32.28 -5.27 -11.70
N ASN A 31 -33.14 -5.09 -10.69
CA ASN A 31 -34.54 -4.75 -10.91
C ASN A 31 -34.70 -3.39 -11.59
N GLU A 32 -33.71 -2.52 -11.41
CA GLU A 32 -33.62 -1.20 -12.01
C GLU A 32 -32.47 -1.19 -13.03
N ILE A 33 -32.75 -0.78 -14.25
CA ILE A 33 -31.76 -0.69 -15.33
C ILE A 33 -31.66 0.76 -15.80
N GLY A 34 -30.45 1.19 -16.11
CA GLY A 34 -30.14 2.53 -16.64
C GLY A 34 -29.44 3.43 -15.65
N ALA A 35 -29.16 4.65 -16.11
CA ALA A 35 -28.45 5.66 -15.36
C ALA A 35 -29.36 6.37 -14.35
N LYS A 36 -28.80 6.60 -13.14
CA LYS A 36 -29.42 7.37 -12.06
C LYS A 36 -28.42 8.37 -11.50
N HIS A 37 -28.90 9.56 -11.24
CA HIS A 37 -28.21 10.55 -10.42
C HIS A 37 -28.90 10.57 -9.06
N ILE A 38 -28.16 10.33 -7.98
CA ILE A 38 -28.69 10.19 -6.63
C ILE A 38 -27.95 11.16 -5.72
N SER A 39 -28.69 12.04 -5.03
CA SER A 39 -28.13 12.98 -4.07
C SER A 39 -28.39 12.54 -2.63
N ILE A 40 -27.63 13.11 -1.67
CA ILE A 40 -27.85 12.90 -0.24
C ILE A 40 -29.29 13.30 0.19
N ALA A 41 -29.91 14.23 -0.54
CA ALA A 41 -31.29 14.63 -0.27
C ALA A 41 -32.30 13.50 -0.53
N ASP A 42 -31.97 12.58 -1.43
CA ASP A 42 -32.83 11.47 -1.86
C ASP A 42 -32.73 10.25 -0.94
N VAL A 43 -31.64 10.13 -0.13
CA VAL A 43 -31.34 8.95 0.68
C VAL A 43 -31.34 9.33 2.16
N LYS A 44 -32.41 8.98 2.89
CA LYS A 44 -32.54 9.25 4.34
C LYS A 44 -32.09 8.11 5.23
N THR A 45 -32.10 6.89 4.71
CA THR A 45 -31.66 5.64 5.36
C THR A 45 -30.87 4.83 4.35
N PRO A 46 -30.01 3.89 4.79
CA PRO A 46 -29.27 3.03 3.86
C PRO A 46 -30.19 2.35 2.84
N VAL A 47 -29.80 2.41 1.57
CA VAL A 47 -30.50 1.78 0.43
C VAL A 47 -29.59 0.73 -0.19
N LEU A 48 -30.10 -0.51 -0.30
CA LEU A 48 -29.38 -1.65 -0.87
C LEU A 48 -29.99 -2.07 -2.20
N PHE A 49 -29.18 -2.05 -3.26
CA PHE A 49 -29.48 -2.57 -4.57
C PHE A 49 -28.89 -3.98 -4.71
N THR A 50 -29.74 -4.99 -4.73
CA THR A 50 -29.32 -6.39 -4.77
C THR A 50 -29.25 -6.92 -6.20
N PRO A 51 -28.16 -7.60 -6.59
CA PRO A 51 -28.06 -8.24 -7.91
C PRO A 51 -29.03 -9.42 -8.03
N ILE A 52 -29.58 -9.62 -9.22
CA ILE A 52 -30.45 -10.77 -9.55
C ILE A 52 -29.61 -12.01 -9.86
N THR A 53 -28.43 -11.80 -10.45
CA THR A 53 -27.50 -12.88 -10.83
C THR A 53 -26.07 -12.51 -10.39
N ALA A 54 -25.18 -13.49 -10.31
CA ALA A 54 -23.77 -13.27 -9.98
C ALA A 54 -23.05 -12.39 -11.00
N ASP A 55 -23.50 -12.38 -12.26
CA ASP A 55 -22.92 -11.58 -13.35
C ASP A 55 -23.56 -10.20 -13.49
N SER A 56 -24.39 -9.80 -12.52
CA SER A 56 -24.99 -8.45 -12.48
C SER A 56 -23.90 -7.39 -12.35
N VAL A 57 -23.99 -6.33 -13.18
CA VAL A 57 -22.99 -5.27 -13.26
C VAL A 57 -23.66 -3.90 -13.09
N PHE A 58 -23.05 -3.08 -12.24
CA PHE A 58 -23.33 -1.65 -12.15
C PHE A 58 -22.04 -0.84 -12.34
N GLU A 59 -22.19 0.43 -12.76
CA GLU A 59 -21.10 1.39 -12.92
C GLU A 59 -21.30 2.56 -11.97
N VAL A 60 -20.23 2.99 -11.32
CA VAL A 60 -20.19 4.20 -10.48
C VAL A 60 -19.32 5.24 -11.17
N GLY A 61 -19.90 6.41 -11.41
CA GLY A 61 -19.23 7.53 -12.05
C GLY A 61 -18.30 8.28 -11.09
N GLY A 62 -17.17 8.74 -11.61
CA GLY A 62 -16.31 9.67 -10.89
C GLY A 62 -15.59 9.09 -9.67
N VAL A 63 -15.32 7.80 -9.63
CA VAL A 63 -14.52 7.19 -8.57
C VAL A 63 -13.08 7.70 -8.65
N THR A 64 -12.58 8.27 -7.55
CA THR A 64 -11.18 8.72 -7.43
C THR A 64 -10.35 7.61 -6.80
N PHE A 65 -9.17 7.36 -7.35
CA PHE A 65 -8.21 6.41 -6.81
C PHE A 65 -6.79 6.97 -6.87
N GLY A 66 -5.88 6.45 -6.02
CA GLY A 66 -4.56 7.01 -5.81
C GLY A 66 -4.60 8.35 -5.10
N VAL A 67 -5.52 8.51 -4.16
CA VAL A 67 -5.73 9.78 -3.45
C VAL A 67 -4.45 10.25 -2.75
N GLY A 68 -4.01 11.47 -3.08
CA GLY A 68 -2.77 12.05 -2.55
C GLY A 68 -1.48 11.59 -3.22
N PHE A 69 -1.55 10.74 -4.25
CA PHE A 69 -0.40 10.32 -5.06
C PHE A 69 -0.31 11.10 -6.37
N HIS A 70 0.89 11.17 -6.96
CA HIS A 70 1.13 11.86 -8.24
C HIS A 70 0.36 11.26 -9.43
N TRP A 71 -0.14 10.03 -9.30
CA TRP A 71 -0.93 9.31 -10.29
C TRP A 71 -2.43 9.28 -9.97
N GLN A 72 -2.92 10.13 -9.05
CA GLN A 72 -4.35 10.25 -8.74
C GLN A 72 -5.17 10.48 -10.00
N GLN A 73 -6.22 9.67 -10.18
CA GLN A 73 -7.13 9.72 -11.32
C GLN A 73 -8.57 9.63 -10.87
N ARG A 74 -9.47 10.10 -11.73
CA ARG A 74 -10.92 10.00 -11.56
C ARG A 74 -11.53 9.38 -12.80
N GLN A 75 -12.28 8.27 -12.63
CA GLN A 75 -12.91 7.55 -13.75
C GLN A 75 -14.19 6.85 -13.33
N SER A 76 -15.04 6.47 -14.30
CA SER A 76 -16.13 5.54 -14.06
C SER A 76 -15.59 4.12 -13.92
N GLN A 77 -16.09 3.38 -12.92
CA GLN A 77 -15.66 2.00 -12.64
C GLN A 77 -16.87 1.08 -12.55
N ARG A 78 -16.69 -0.18 -13.01
CA ARG A 78 -17.73 -1.21 -13.03
C ARG A 78 -17.50 -2.25 -11.96
N PHE A 79 -18.59 -2.67 -11.32
CA PHE A 79 -18.56 -3.58 -10.19
C PHE A 79 -19.61 -4.68 -10.33
N THR A 80 -19.34 -5.82 -9.74
CA THR A 80 -20.30 -6.90 -9.48
C THR A 80 -20.71 -6.92 -8.01
N GLY A 81 -21.71 -7.74 -7.65
CA GLY A 81 -22.22 -7.80 -6.28
C GLY A 81 -23.30 -6.75 -6.00
N ALA A 82 -23.59 -6.50 -4.72
CA ALA A 82 -24.61 -5.54 -4.33
C ALA A 82 -24.00 -4.13 -4.13
N LEU A 83 -24.82 -3.11 -4.36
CA LEU A 83 -24.50 -1.70 -4.11
C LEU A 83 -25.32 -1.19 -2.93
N GLU A 84 -24.65 -0.59 -1.95
CA GLU A 84 -25.32 0.08 -0.83
C GLU A 84 -24.95 1.56 -0.80
N LEU A 85 -25.93 2.42 -0.61
CA LEU A 85 -25.76 3.85 -0.38
C LEU A 85 -26.10 4.14 1.08
N LYS A 86 -25.13 4.67 1.84
CA LYS A 86 -25.29 5.05 3.25
C LYS A 86 -25.19 6.56 3.40
N PRO A 87 -26.19 7.25 3.97
CA PRO A 87 -26.04 8.65 4.32
C PRO A 87 -25.07 8.80 5.51
N ASP A 88 -24.13 9.75 5.39
CA ASP A 88 -23.17 10.11 6.43
C ASP A 88 -22.87 11.62 6.36
N GLY A 89 -23.45 12.39 7.29
CA GLY A 89 -23.40 13.85 7.26
C GLY A 89 -23.99 14.40 5.98
N ASP A 90 -23.21 15.18 5.25
CA ASP A 90 -23.59 15.81 3.99
C ASP A 90 -23.26 14.95 2.74
N ASN A 91 -22.82 13.70 2.95
CA ASN A 91 -22.37 12.82 1.88
C ASN A 91 -23.12 11.48 1.85
N LEU A 92 -23.09 10.86 0.69
CA LEU A 92 -23.39 9.44 0.46
C LEU A 92 -22.08 8.65 0.47
N ILE A 93 -22.00 7.64 1.34
CA ILE A 93 -20.96 6.60 1.26
C ILE A 93 -21.46 5.53 0.29
N VAL A 94 -20.70 5.30 -0.76
CA VAL A 94 -20.98 4.27 -1.78
C VAL A 94 -20.22 3.00 -1.40
N VAL A 95 -20.94 1.91 -1.09
CA VAL A 95 -20.37 0.64 -0.64
C VAL A 95 -20.73 -0.48 -1.62
N ASN A 96 -19.71 -1.23 -2.05
CA ASN A 96 -19.92 -2.45 -2.83
C ASN A 96 -19.82 -3.68 -1.92
N HIS A 97 -20.87 -4.49 -1.89
CA HIS A 97 -20.86 -5.80 -1.25
C HIS A 97 -20.48 -6.86 -2.26
N VAL A 98 -19.30 -7.44 -2.12
CA VAL A 98 -18.69 -8.32 -3.12
C VAL A 98 -18.15 -9.60 -2.48
N ASP A 99 -18.25 -10.73 -3.19
CA ASP A 99 -17.59 -11.98 -2.82
C ASP A 99 -16.07 -11.79 -2.76
N VAL A 100 -15.43 -12.36 -1.74
CA VAL A 100 -13.98 -12.20 -1.53
C VAL A 100 -13.15 -12.62 -2.73
N GLU A 101 -13.54 -13.65 -3.46
CA GLU A 101 -12.78 -14.09 -4.65
C GLU A 101 -12.95 -13.13 -5.83
N ASP A 102 -14.12 -12.51 -6.00
CA ASP A 102 -14.33 -11.46 -7.01
C ASP A 102 -13.59 -10.17 -6.62
N TYR A 103 -13.57 -9.81 -5.35
CA TYR A 103 -12.73 -8.75 -4.81
C TYR A 103 -11.25 -8.98 -5.17
N LEU A 104 -10.73 -10.19 -4.92
CA LEU A 104 -9.32 -10.52 -5.18
C LEU A 104 -8.96 -10.49 -6.67
N ARG A 105 -9.86 -10.89 -7.57
CA ARG A 105 -9.63 -10.75 -9.03
C ARG A 105 -9.35 -9.29 -9.40
N SER A 106 -10.09 -8.35 -8.81
CA SER A 106 -9.85 -6.93 -8.99
C SER A 106 -8.55 -6.47 -8.34
N VAL A 107 -8.31 -6.84 -7.08
CA VAL A 107 -7.13 -6.39 -6.32
C VAL A 107 -5.83 -6.77 -7.02
N ILE A 108 -5.64 -8.06 -7.37
CA ILE A 108 -4.39 -8.51 -8.00
C ILE A 108 -4.17 -7.91 -9.40
N SER A 109 -5.25 -7.46 -10.06
CA SER A 109 -5.20 -6.79 -11.36
C SER A 109 -5.07 -5.26 -11.25
N SER A 110 -5.34 -4.69 -10.07
CA SER A 110 -5.26 -3.25 -9.79
C SER A 110 -3.95 -2.87 -9.11
N GLU A 111 -3.46 -3.72 -8.21
CA GLU A 111 -2.16 -3.55 -7.54
C GLU A 111 -0.99 -3.70 -8.51
N MET A 112 -1.10 -4.71 -9.38
CA MET A 112 -0.11 -5.04 -10.39
C MET A 112 -0.79 -5.24 -11.74
N ASN A 113 -0.03 -5.46 -12.80
CA ASN A 113 -0.59 -5.72 -14.12
C ASN A 113 -1.30 -7.08 -14.16
N ALA A 114 -2.49 -7.13 -14.76
CA ALA A 114 -3.26 -8.36 -14.94
C ALA A 114 -2.56 -9.41 -15.83
N GLU A 115 -1.52 -9.02 -16.58
CA GLU A 115 -0.67 -9.91 -17.40
C GLU A 115 0.58 -10.42 -16.66
N SER A 116 0.70 -10.14 -15.37
CA SER A 116 1.81 -10.60 -14.54
C SER A 116 1.93 -12.12 -14.53
N PRO A 117 3.13 -12.68 -14.26
CA PRO A 117 3.35 -14.13 -14.23
C PRO A 117 2.39 -14.85 -13.27
N LEU A 118 1.84 -15.98 -13.70
CA LEU A 118 0.79 -16.72 -13.00
C LEU A 118 1.16 -17.07 -11.53
N GLU A 119 2.38 -17.54 -11.29
CA GLU A 119 2.81 -17.93 -9.94
C GLU A 119 2.95 -16.71 -9.01
N PHE A 120 3.34 -15.55 -9.55
CA PHE A 120 3.30 -14.29 -8.81
C PHE A 120 1.86 -13.90 -8.45
N LEU A 121 0.93 -13.94 -9.42
CA LEU A 121 -0.49 -13.61 -9.16
C LEU A 121 -1.13 -14.58 -8.17
N LYS A 122 -0.77 -15.88 -8.19
CA LYS A 122 -1.19 -16.86 -7.18
C LYS A 122 -0.69 -16.48 -5.78
N ALA A 123 0.60 -16.12 -5.65
CA ALA A 123 1.16 -15.66 -4.38
C ALA A 123 0.43 -14.41 -3.90
N HIS A 124 0.22 -13.44 -4.80
CA HIS A 124 -0.47 -12.19 -4.49
C HIS A 124 -1.93 -12.41 -4.07
N ALA A 125 -2.66 -13.33 -4.72
CA ALA A 125 -4.03 -13.69 -4.32
C ALA A 125 -4.09 -14.27 -2.90
N VAL A 126 -3.12 -15.13 -2.52
CA VAL A 126 -3.05 -15.70 -1.17
C VAL A 126 -2.78 -14.63 -0.12
N ILE A 127 -1.81 -13.74 -0.35
CA ILE A 127 -1.48 -12.69 0.63
C ILE A 127 -2.59 -11.64 0.74
N SER A 128 -3.17 -11.22 -0.37
CA SER A 128 -4.28 -10.24 -0.37
C SER A 128 -5.52 -10.80 0.35
N ARG A 129 -5.81 -12.10 0.17
CA ARG A 129 -6.88 -12.81 0.90
C ARG A 129 -6.56 -12.87 2.39
N SER A 130 -5.34 -13.24 2.76
CA SER A 130 -4.90 -13.29 4.16
C SER A 130 -5.04 -11.92 4.82
N TRP A 131 -4.53 -10.89 4.17
CA TRP A 131 -4.59 -9.52 4.68
C TRP A 131 -6.05 -9.07 4.91
N VAL A 132 -6.92 -9.14 3.89
CA VAL A 132 -8.29 -8.64 4.02
C VAL A 132 -9.10 -9.42 5.06
N LEU A 133 -8.95 -10.74 5.13
CA LEU A 133 -9.65 -11.55 6.14
C LEU A 133 -9.13 -11.27 7.56
N ARG A 134 -7.81 -11.09 7.72
CA ARG A 134 -7.23 -10.65 8.99
C ARG A 134 -7.84 -9.34 9.45
N GLN A 135 -7.99 -8.38 8.53
CA GLN A 135 -8.56 -7.08 8.83
C GLN A 135 -10.01 -7.14 9.31
N ILE A 136 -10.82 -8.01 8.70
CA ILE A 136 -12.22 -8.21 9.12
C ILE A 136 -12.28 -8.83 10.51
N GLU A 137 -11.45 -9.83 10.80
CA GLU A 137 -11.42 -10.51 12.10
C GLU A 137 -11.00 -9.57 13.24
N HIS A 138 -10.15 -8.59 12.98
CA HIS A 138 -9.63 -7.64 13.99
C HIS A 138 -10.39 -6.31 14.07
N ARG A 139 -11.42 -6.10 13.26
CA ARG A 139 -12.20 -4.85 13.22
C ARG A 139 -12.84 -4.46 14.56
N THR A 140 -13.10 -5.42 15.43
CA THR A 140 -13.77 -5.20 16.72
C THR A 140 -12.84 -4.74 17.84
N ILE A 141 -11.54 -4.75 17.62
CA ILE A 141 -10.55 -4.28 18.59
C ILE A 141 -10.51 -2.76 18.47
N ALA A 142 -10.89 -2.06 19.55
CA ALA A 142 -10.87 -0.60 19.59
C ALA A 142 -9.47 -0.08 19.22
N ALA A 143 -9.40 0.70 18.15
CA ALA A 143 -8.16 1.30 17.69
C ALA A 143 -7.58 2.22 18.76
N LYS A 144 -6.29 2.08 19.03
CA LYS A 144 -5.54 3.06 19.82
C LYS A 144 -5.28 4.28 18.95
N SER A 145 -5.14 5.45 19.55
CA SER A 145 -4.71 6.63 18.79
C SER A 145 -3.36 6.35 18.11
N PRO A 146 -3.27 6.43 16.79
CA PRO A 146 -2.05 6.13 16.05
C PRO A 146 -1.02 7.27 16.12
N THR A 147 -1.10 8.13 17.13
CA THR A 147 -0.24 9.30 17.27
C THR A 147 0.25 9.43 18.70
N ASN A 148 1.57 9.55 18.84
CA ASN A 148 2.23 9.99 20.05
C ASN A 148 2.87 11.37 19.76
N GLU A 149 2.38 12.42 20.42
CA GLU A 149 2.81 13.80 20.21
C GLU A 149 3.26 14.42 21.52
N SER A 150 4.44 15.06 21.48
CA SER A 150 5.01 15.87 22.56
C SER A 150 5.59 17.17 22.00
N ASP A 151 6.17 18.01 22.86
CA ASP A 151 6.84 19.23 22.41
C ASP A 151 8.00 18.97 21.47
N ASP A 152 8.69 17.83 21.62
CA ASP A 152 9.91 17.49 20.89
C ASP A 152 9.68 16.53 19.72
N GLU A 153 8.57 15.78 19.71
CA GLU A 153 8.36 14.76 18.68
C GLU A 153 6.90 14.56 18.28
N ILE A 154 6.70 14.11 17.04
CA ILE A 154 5.43 13.62 16.49
C ILE A 154 5.71 12.25 15.87
N ILE A 155 5.26 11.19 16.53
CA ILE A 155 5.33 9.83 16.04
C ILE A 155 3.93 9.40 15.62
N ARG A 156 3.71 9.27 14.33
CA ARG A 156 2.39 8.94 13.74
C ARG A 156 2.52 7.77 12.79
N TRP A 157 1.57 6.86 12.89
CA TRP A 157 1.39 5.80 11.91
C TRP A 157 -0.05 5.77 11.42
N TYR A 158 -0.26 5.19 10.26
CA TYR A 158 -1.55 5.16 9.58
C TYR A 158 -1.97 3.70 9.43
N ASP A 159 -3.02 3.33 10.14
CA ASP A 159 -3.68 2.05 10.02
C ASP A 159 -5.16 2.30 9.67
N ARG A 160 -6.03 1.30 9.78
CA ARG A 160 -7.39 1.32 9.23
C ARG A 160 -8.48 1.79 10.18
N GLU A 161 -8.13 2.56 11.20
CA GLU A 161 -9.05 3.02 12.23
C GLU A 161 -10.24 3.83 11.69
N ASP A 162 -10.07 4.42 10.50
CA ASP A 162 -11.04 5.31 9.88
C ASP A 162 -12.26 4.60 9.26
N HIS A 163 -12.20 3.25 9.12
CA HIS A 163 -13.27 2.50 8.45
C HIS A 163 -14.28 1.91 9.42
N THR A 164 -15.28 2.72 9.81
CA THR A 164 -16.38 2.30 10.66
C THR A 164 -17.62 1.87 9.89
N LEU A 165 -17.82 2.36 8.66
CA LEU A 165 -19.02 2.15 7.85
C LEU A 165 -18.91 1.00 6.83
N PHE A 166 -17.70 0.52 6.57
CA PHE A 166 -17.40 -0.57 5.63
C PHE A 166 -16.14 -1.33 6.09
N ASP A 167 -15.80 -2.45 5.46
CA ASP A 167 -14.67 -3.30 5.89
C ASP A 167 -13.31 -2.75 5.44
N VAL A 168 -13.20 -2.37 4.18
CA VAL A 168 -12.00 -1.83 3.52
C VAL A 168 -12.38 -0.76 2.52
N CYS A 169 -11.49 0.20 2.24
CA CYS A 169 -11.68 1.12 1.13
C CYS A 169 -11.12 0.56 -0.18
N ALA A 170 -11.47 1.20 -1.28
CA ALA A 170 -11.04 0.82 -2.63
C ALA A 170 -9.66 1.39 -3.03
N ASP A 171 -9.02 2.18 -2.17
CA ASP A 171 -7.78 2.91 -2.45
C ASP A 171 -6.55 2.31 -1.73
N ASP A 172 -5.36 2.87 -2.00
CA ASP A 172 -4.03 2.44 -1.50
C ASP A 172 -3.89 2.36 0.02
N HIS A 173 -4.78 3.02 0.77
CA HIS A 173 -4.84 2.87 2.23
C HIS A 173 -5.12 1.42 2.65
N CYS A 174 -5.95 0.71 1.89
CA CYS A 174 -6.22 -0.73 2.08
C CYS A 174 -5.55 -1.55 0.97
N GLN A 175 -6.32 -1.90 -0.05
CA GLN A 175 -5.84 -2.58 -1.27
C GLN A 175 -6.59 -1.97 -2.45
N ARG A 176 -5.89 -1.70 -3.55
CA ARG A 176 -6.51 -1.13 -4.74
C ARG A 176 -7.60 -2.05 -5.29
N TYR A 177 -8.83 -1.56 -5.25
CA TYR A 177 -9.99 -2.27 -5.76
C TYR A 177 -10.71 -1.41 -6.80
N GLN A 178 -10.70 -1.83 -8.05
CA GLN A 178 -11.29 -1.10 -9.19
C GLN A 178 -12.38 -1.91 -9.90
N GLY A 179 -13.00 -2.85 -9.18
CA GLY A 179 -14.05 -3.70 -9.68
C GLY A 179 -13.63 -4.54 -10.90
N VAL A 180 -14.59 -4.87 -11.74
CA VAL A 180 -14.35 -5.66 -12.97
C VAL A 180 -13.69 -4.86 -14.08
N THR A 181 -13.57 -3.55 -13.94
CA THR A 181 -12.91 -2.66 -14.92
C THR A 181 -11.46 -3.08 -15.19
N ARG A 182 -10.76 -3.63 -14.18
CA ARG A 182 -9.35 -4.05 -14.27
C ARG A 182 -9.15 -5.54 -14.52
N VAL A 183 -10.20 -6.35 -14.44
CA VAL A 183 -10.10 -7.80 -14.70
C VAL A 183 -10.12 -8.05 -16.20
N THR A 184 -9.00 -7.75 -16.87
CA THR A 184 -8.90 -7.75 -18.33
C THR A 184 -8.38 -9.07 -18.91
N THR A 185 -7.85 -9.99 -18.08
CA THR A 185 -7.23 -11.25 -18.51
C THR A 185 -7.79 -12.45 -17.76
N ASP A 186 -7.71 -13.64 -18.40
CA ASP A 186 -8.06 -14.89 -17.76
C ASP A 186 -7.01 -15.38 -16.75
N ILE A 187 -5.76 -14.88 -16.83
CA ILE A 187 -4.66 -15.26 -15.94
C ILE A 187 -4.98 -14.87 -14.48
N ALA A 188 -5.52 -13.67 -14.25
CA ALA A 188 -5.93 -13.25 -12.91
C ALA A 188 -7.06 -14.14 -12.35
N ARG A 189 -8.04 -14.52 -13.18
CA ARG A 189 -9.10 -15.45 -12.80
C ARG A 189 -8.54 -16.84 -12.47
N GLU A 190 -7.61 -17.34 -13.28
CA GLU A 190 -6.92 -18.61 -13.05
C GLU A 190 -6.16 -18.59 -11.71
N ALA A 191 -5.39 -17.53 -11.43
CA ALA A 191 -4.62 -17.39 -10.21
C ALA A 191 -5.50 -17.45 -8.96
N VAL A 192 -6.61 -16.68 -8.95
CA VAL A 192 -7.57 -16.66 -7.84
C VAL A 192 -8.26 -18.03 -7.68
N ASN A 193 -8.73 -18.62 -8.77
CA ASN A 193 -9.40 -19.95 -8.74
C ASN A 193 -8.46 -21.06 -8.25
N ALA A 194 -7.19 -21.06 -8.71
CA ALA A 194 -6.19 -22.07 -8.31
C ALA A 194 -5.77 -21.95 -6.83
N THR A 195 -6.00 -20.79 -6.21
CA THR A 195 -5.67 -20.52 -4.81
C THR A 195 -6.90 -20.28 -3.94
N LYS A 196 -8.09 -20.62 -4.44
CA LYS A 196 -9.37 -20.37 -3.77
C LYS A 196 -9.35 -20.82 -2.30
N GLY A 197 -9.71 -19.92 -1.40
CA GLY A 197 -9.75 -20.12 0.04
C GLY A 197 -8.40 -20.24 0.73
N LEU A 198 -7.26 -20.25 0.02
CA LEU A 198 -5.95 -20.38 0.63
C LEU A 198 -5.53 -19.07 1.31
N VAL A 199 -5.07 -19.18 2.56
CA VAL A 199 -4.51 -18.09 3.38
C VAL A 199 -3.20 -18.51 4.02
N LEU A 200 -2.39 -17.52 4.43
CA LEU A 200 -1.24 -17.71 5.30
C LEU A 200 -1.70 -17.74 6.76
N MET A 201 -1.20 -18.73 7.51
CA MET A 201 -1.48 -18.91 8.94
C MET A 201 -0.18 -18.93 9.74
N HIS A 202 -0.20 -18.33 10.91
CA HIS A 202 0.83 -18.43 11.93
C HIS A 202 0.15 -18.59 13.30
N ASP A 203 0.55 -19.59 14.08
CA ASP A 203 0.02 -19.87 15.42
C ASP A 203 -1.53 -19.86 15.49
N GLY A 204 -2.18 -20.48 14.49
CA GLY A 204 -3.64 -20.61 14.43
C GLY A 204 -4.39 -19.34 13.99
N ASN A 205 -3.69 -18.26 13.69
CA ASN A 205 -4.27 -17.00 13.21
C ASN A 205 -3.95 -16.76 11.74
N ILE A 206 -4.85 -16.06 11.03
CA ILE A 206 -4.56 -15.56 9.68
C ILE A 206 -3.51 -14.45 9.80
N CYS A 207 -2.49 -14.50 8.94
CA CYS A 207 -1.40 -13.53 8.95
C CYS A 207 -1.84 -12.14 8.44
N ASP A 208 -1.31 -11.08 9.05
CA ASP A 208 -1.28 -9.74 8.46
C ASP A 208 -0.24 -9.72 7.33
N ALA A 209 -0.65 -10.17 6.14
CA ALA A 209 0.26 -10.43 5.03
C ALA A 209 0.52 -9.16 4.22
N ARG A 210 1.30 -8.22 4.78
CA ARG A 210 1.68 -6.93 4.17
C ARG A 210 2.55 -7.14 2.93
N PHE A 211 2.47 -6.22 1.97
CA PHE A 211 3.28 -6.21 0.76
C PHE A 211 3.60 -4.79 0.30
N SER A 212 4.68 -4.63 -0.43
CA SER A 212 5.09 -3.33 -0.99
C SER A 212 5.71 -3.48 -2.37
N LYS A 213 5.77 -2.40 -3.13
CA LYS A 213 6.26 -2.39 -4.51
C LYS A 213 7.68 -2.94 -4.64
N CYS A 214 8.64 -2.40 -3.85
CA CYS A 214 10.04 -2.81 -3.88
C CYS A 214 10.69 -2.67 -2.50
N CYS A 215 11.27 -3.75 -1.98
CA CYS A 215 11.95 -3.72 -0.67
C CYS A 215 13.33 -3.03 -0.71
N GLY A 216 13.93 -2.86 -1.90
CA GLY A 216 15.27 -2.28 -2.07
C GLY A 216 16.41 -3.23 -1.74
N GLY A 217 16.12 -4.56 -1.71
CA GLY A 217 17.08 -5.64 -1.45
C GLY A 217 17.07 -6.16 -0.02
N ALA A 218 16.34 -5.50 0.90
CA ALA A 218 16.13 -5.95 2.26
C ALA A 218 14.67 -5.69 2.67
N THR A 219 13.98 -6.71 3.19
CA THR A 219 12.64 -6.56 3.75
C THR A 219 12.69 -5.87 5.10
N GLU A 220 11.59 -5.25 5.51
CA GLU A 220 11.48 -4.50 6.76
C GLU A 220 10.58 -5.23 7.78
N GLU A 221 10.69 -4.85 9.04
CA GLU A 221 9.83 -5.32 10.13
C GLU A 221 8.61 -4.40 10.31
N PHE A 222 7.50 -4.98 10.77
CA PHE A 222 6.22 -4.27 10.96
C PHE A 222 6.35 -3.04 11.85
N ALA A 223 7.04 -3.17 12.98
CA ALA A 223 7.16 -2.11 13.99
C ALA A 223 7.89 -0.84 13.49
N THR A 224 8.66 -0.91 12.40
CA THR A 224 9.26 0.27 11.77
C THR A 224 8.20 1.19 11.14
N CYS A 225 7.10 0.62 10.66
CA CYS A 225 6.10 1.33 9.86
C CYS A 225 4.84 1.67 10.66
N TRP A 226 4.42 0.76 11.56
CA TRP A 226 3.19 0.87 12.34
C TRP A 226 3.45 0.85 13.84
N ASP A 227 2.55 0.28 14.63
CA ASP A 227 2.73 0.14 16.08
C ASP A 227 3.87 -0.84 16.43
N ASP A 228 4.14 -1.00 17.72
CA ASP A 228 5.26 -1.83 18.19
C ASP A 228 4.88 -3.31 18.34
N GLU A 229 3.85 -3.78 17.61
CA GLU A 229 3.47 -5.19 17.59
C GLU A 229 4.49 -6.04 16.82
N LEU A 230 4.84 -7.20 17.37
CA LEU A 230 5.74 -8.15 16.74
C LEU A 230 4.96 -9.17 15.91
N HIS A 231 5.29 -9.24 14.63
CA HIS A 231 4.82 -10.28 13.72
C HIS A 231 6.00 -11.19 13.33
N PRO A 232 6.13 -12.39 13.93
CA PRO A 232 7.30 -13.26 13.71
C PRO A 232 7.56 -13.66 12.25
N TYR A 233 6.55 -13.56 11.40
CA TYR A 233 6.62 -13.84 9.96
C TYR A 233 6.89 -12.59 9.11
N LEU A 234 6.93 -11.37 9.67
CA LEU A 234 7.30 -10.13 9.00
C LEU A 234 8.69 -9.70 9.46
N LYS A 235 9.71 -10.43 8.98
CA LYS A 235 11.12 -10.25 9.37
C LYS A 235 11.90 -9.49 8.30
N SER A 236 13.01 -8.91 8.73
CA SER A 236 14.01 -8.35 7.82
C SER A 236 15.00 -9.44 7.38
N PHE A 237 15.18 -9.56 6.07
CA PHE A 237 16.16 -10.45 5.44
C PHE A 237 16.51 -9.95 4.03
N SER A 238 17.58 -10.53 3.45
CA SER A 238 17.99 -10.20 2.07
C SER A 238 17.00 -10.77 1.05
N ASP A 239 16.58 -9.95 0.08
CA ASP A 239 15.72 -10.34 -1.04
C ASP A 239 16.52 -11.16 -2.09
N HIS A 240 17.07 -12.30 -1.64
CA HIS A 240 17.94 -13.17 -2.42
C HIS A 240 17.87 -14.62 -1.93
N LEU A 241 18.05 -15.59 -2.83
CA LEU A 241 18.22 -17.00 -2.46
C LEU A 241 19.53 -17.56 -3.04
N PRO A 242 20.35 -18.24 -2.27
CA PRO A 242 20.20 -18.44 -0.80
C PRO A 242 20.29 -17.11 -0.05
N LEU A 243 19.64 -17.03 1.12
CA LEU A 243 19.66 -15.81 1.94
C LEU A 243 21.09 -15.35 2.20
N ARG A 244 21.35 -14.05 2.02
CA ARG A 244 22.63 -13.40 2.31
C ARG A 244 22.56 -12.69 3.66
N LYS A 245 23.65 -12.69 4.39
CA LYS A 245 23.75 -11.91 5.62
C LYS A 245 23.72 -10.42 5.26
N LEU A 246 22.75 -9.70 5.79
CA LEU A 246 22.71 -8.24 5.69
C LEU A 246 23.75 -7.61 6.61
N PRO A 247 24.36 -6.47 6.23
CA PRO A 247 25.07 -5.62 7.20
C PRO A 247 24.08 -5.09 8.24
N ASP A 248 24.57 -4.47 9.29
CA ASP A 248 23.70 -3.79 10.26
C ASP A 248 23.14 -2.49 9.67
N LEU A 249 21.97 -2.60 9.03
CA LEU A 249 21.30 -1.48 8.39
C LEU A 249 20.58 -0.54 9.38
N SER A 250 20.52 -0.89 10.66
CA SER A 250 20.01 0.00 11.71
C SER A 250 21.00 1.11 12.05
N THR A 251 22.25 0.97 11.64
CA THR A 251 23.29 1.99 11.77
C THR A 251 23.34 2.89 10.55
N GLU A 252 23.71 4.16 10.73
CA GLU A 252 23.84 5.12 9.61
C GLU A 252 24.95 4.70 8.62
N GLU A 253 26.06 4.15 9.11
CA GLU A 253 27.13 3.64 8.28
C GLU A 253 26.69 2.45 7.42
N GLY A 254 26.07 1.45 8.02
CA GLY A 254 25.57 0.27 7.30
C GLY A 254 24.48 0.62 6.29
N ALA A 255 23.53 1.48 6.67
CA ALA A 255 22.48 1.96 5.78
C ALA A 255 23.07 2.75 4.60
N SER A 256 24.02 3.66 4.83
CA SER A 256 24.69 4.45 3.78
C SER A 256 25.41 3.55 2.79
N GLN A 257 26.22 2.61 3.26
CA GLN A 257 26.94 1.67 2.39
C GLN A 257 25.96 0.84 1.54
N TRP A 258 24.87 0.35 2.13
CA TRP A 258 23.84 -0.42 1.43
C TRP A 258 23.10 0.38 0.39
N ILE A 259 22.64 1.58 0.73
CA ILE A 259 21.86 2.45 -0.15
C ILE A 259 22.70 2.90 -1.35
N LEU A 260 23.96 3.28 -1.12
CA LEU A 260 24.88 3.70 -2.19
C LEU A 260 25.36 2.54 -3.06
N SER A 261 25.29 1.30 -2.55
CA SER A 261 25.61 0.10 -3.33
C SER A 261 24.37 -0.41 -4.09
N ARG A 262 24.60 -1.34 -5.03
CA ARG A 262 23.52 -2.05 -5.74
C ARG A 262 23.71 -3.56 -5.56
N PRO A 263 23.55 -4.10 -4.34
CA PRO A 263 23.71 -5.52 -4.13
C PRO A 263 22.69 -6.31 -4.93
N ASP A 264 23.08 -7.53 -5.29
CA ASP A 264 22.25 -8.45 -6.03
C ASP A 264 21.02 -8.87 -5.18
N ALA A 265 19.84 -8.77 -5.76
CA ALA A 265 18.55 -9.06 -5.14
C ALA A 265 17.51 -9.37 -6.22
N PHE A 266 16.44 -10.10 -5.89
CA PHE A 266 15.36 -10.36 -6.84
C PHE A 266 14.74 -9.07 -7.36
N CYS A 267 14.55 -8.07 -6.52
CA CYS A 267 14.00 -6.78 -6.92
C CYS A 267 15.00 -5.82 -7.56
N ASN A 268 16.30 -6.18 -7.65
CA ASN A 268 17.30 -5.38 -8.37
C ASN A 268 17.24 -5.67 -9.89
N THR A 269 16.11 -5.36 -10.49
CA THR A 269 15.90 -5.51 -11.93
C THR A 269 15.56 -4.17 -12.56
N SER A 270 16.14 -3.89 -13.71
CA SER A 270 15.77 -2.83 -14.64
C SER A 270 15.29 -3.40 -15.97
N ASP A 271 15.05 -4.72 -16.04
CA ASP A 271 14.58 -5.40 -17.23
C ASP A 271 13.18 -4.88 -17.62
N PRO A 272 13.04 -4.19 -18.78
CA PRO A 272 11.77 -3.65 -19.22
C PRO A 272 10.71 -4.72 -19.47
N GLU A 273 11.12 -5.97 -19.81
CA GLU A 273 10.17 -7.07 -20.03
C GLU A 273 9.54 -7.51 -18.69
N ILE A 274 10.33 -7.57 -17.61
CA ILE A 274 9.82 -7.89 -16.29
C ILE A 274 8.97 -6.73 -15.79
N LEU A 275 9.52 -5.52 -15.76
CA LEU A 275 8.81 -4.35 -15.21
C LEU A 275 7.54 -4.02 -16.02
N GLY A 276 7.59 -4.10 -17.36
CA GLY A 276 6.44 -3.83 -18.23
C GLY A 276 5.30 -4.85 -18.08
N LYS A 277 5.61 -6.11 -17.75
CA LYS A 277 4.59 -7.14 -17.48
C LYS A 277 4.04 -7.11 -16.08
N VAL A 278 4.75 -6.49 -15.12
CA VAL A 278 4.43 -6.56 -13.70
C VAL A 278 3.79 -5.26 -13.21
N LEU A 279 4.24 -4.12 -13.73
CA LEU A 279 3.78 -2.80 -13.30
C LEU A 279 2.57 -2.32 -14.12
N ASN A 280 1.66 -1.60 -13.48
CA ASN A 280 0.61 -0.87 -14.18
C ASN A 280 1.20 0.28 -15.02
N ASN A 281 0.46 0.76 -16.03
CA ASN A 281 0.93 1.80 -16.96
C ASN A 281 1.41 3.08 -16.26
N PHE A 282 0.77 3.50 -15.18
CA PHE A 282 1.15 4.69 -14.43
C PHE A 282 2.42 4.49 -13.57
N ASP A 283 2.78 3.25 -13.25
CA ASP A 283 4.03 2.89 -12.56
C ASP A 283 5.22 2.74 -13.54
N GLN A 284 4.97 2.73 -14.86
CA GLN A 284 6.01 2.53 -15.89
C GLN A 284 6.75 3.82 -16.26
N THR A 285 6.46 4.94 -15.61
CA THR A 285 7.12 6.24 -15.88
C THR A 285 8.57 6.28 -15.38
N THR A 286 8.98 5.33 -14.55
CA THR A 286 10.35 5.20 -14.03
C THR A 286 10.75 3.74 -13.90
N THR A 287 12.06 3.49 -13.88
CA THR A 287 12.67 2.18 -13.56
C THR A 287 13.43 2.20 -12.23
N ASP A 288 13.39 3.33 -11.52
CA ASP A 288 14.22 3.59 -10.33
C ASP A 288 13.63 3.05 -9.02
N PHE A 289 12.99 1.88 -9.08
CA PHE A 289 12.37 1.26 -7.91
C PHE A 289 13.39 0.73 -6.89
N TYR A 290 14.54 0.25 -7.36
CA TYR A 290 15.56 -0.34 -6.51
C TYR A 290 16.43 0.71 -5.83
N ARG A 291 16.84 1.75 -6.60
CA ARG A 291 17.59 2.92 -6.10
C ARG A 291 17.08 4.16 -6.80
N TRP A 292 16.92 5.23 -6.04
CA TRP A 292 16.35 6.48 -6.51
C TRP A 292 17.08 7.69 -5.91
N LYS A 293 16.94 8.83 -6.56
CA LYS A 293 17.44 10.12 -6.12
C LYS A 293 16.38 11.20 -6.25
N VAL A 294 16.31 12.08 -5.25
CA VAL A 294 15.43 13.26 -5.23
C VAL A 294 16.21 14.44 -4.67
N LYS A 295 15.96 15.64 -5.18
CA LYS A 295 16.54 16.89 -4.66
C LYS A 295 15.43 17.88 -4.30
N ALA A 296 15.65 18.62 -3.23
CA ALA A 296 14.81 19.75 -2.84
C ALA A 296 15.65 20.80 -2.13
N THR A 297 15.31 22.06 -2.32
CA THR A 297 15.91 23.16 -1.59
C THR A 297 15.34 23.27 -0.17
N SER A 298 16.06 23.92 0.73
CA SER A 298 15.59 24.23 2.09
C SER A 298 14.22 24.93 2.09
N THR A 299 14.02 25.87 1.17
CA THR A 299 12.76 26.63 1.04
C THR A 299 11.61 25.71 0.58
N GLU A 300 11.83 24.93 -0.47
CA GLU A 300 10.81 23.98 -0.97
C GLU A 300 10.38 22.98 0.10
N LEU A 301 11.33 22.43 0.87
CA LEU A 301 11.04 21.53 1.99
C LEU A 301 10.26 22.23 3.10
N ALA A 302 10.64 23.47 3.46
CA ALA A 302 9.95 24.24 4.49
C ALA A 302 8.48 24.51 4.11
N GLU A 303 8.24 24.97 2.89
CA GLU A 303 6.89 25.21 2.36
C GLU A 303 6.06 23.93 2.30
N LEU A 304 6.66 22.85 1.83
CA LEU A 304 6.01 21.53 1.73
C LEU A 304 5.61 20.99 3.10
N ILE A 305 6.54 20.98 4.06
CA ILE A 305 6.29 20.50 5.42
C ILE A 305 5.19 21.34 6.08
N HIS A 306 5.28 22.67 5.94
CA HIS A 306 4.25 23.57 6.48
C HIS A 306 2.87 23.31 5.88
N SER A 307 2.78 23.16 4.57
CA SER A 307 1.49 22.89 3.89
C SER A 307 0.83 21.57 4.33
N LYS A 308 1.65 20.56 4.67
CA LYS A 308 1.17 19.20 5.03
C LYS A 308 0.95 18.98 6.52
N SER A 309 1.63 19.74 7.38
CA SER A 309 1.58 19.53 8.84
C SER A 309 1.10 20.76 9.62
N GLY A 310 1.07 21.94 9.01
CA GLY A 310 0.85 23.20 9.71
C GLY A 310 2.06 23.69 10.53
N LEU A 311 3.16 22.90 10.60
CA LEU A 311 4.36 23.26 11.38
C LEU A 311 5.24 24.23 10.62
N ASP A 312 5.60 25.35 11.24
CA ASP A 312 6.51 26.35 10.68
C ASP A 312 7.93 26.12 11.21
N PHE A 313 8.74 25.40 10.43
CA PHE A 313 10.17 25.21 10.75
C PHE A 313 11.04 26.44 10.40
N GLY A 314 10.52 27.41 9.67
CA GLY A 314 11.34 28.41 9.01
C GLY A 314 12.15 27.79 7.88
N GLU A 315 13.41 28.21 7.68
CA GLU A 315 14.32 27.53 6.75
C GLU A 315 14.78 26.20 7.35
N ILE A 316 14.81 25.13 6.54
CA ILE A 316 15.34 23.83 6.97
C ILE A 316 16.87 23.91 6.99
N ILE A 317 17.45 23.73 8.17
CA ILE A 317 18.90 23.76 8.39
C ILE A 317 19.50 22.38 8.19
N ASP A 318 18.81 21.32 8.71
CA ASP A 318 19.33 19.96 8.68
C ASP A 318 18.21 18.90 8.78
N LEU A 319 18.50 17.70 8.27
CA LEU A 319 17.68 16.51 8.37
C LEU A 319 18.55 15.39 8.96
N VAL A 320 18.34 15.09 10.25
CA VAL A 320 19.22 14.18 11.01
C VAL A 320 18.53 12.86 11.26
N PRO A 321 19.02 11.74 10.69
CA PRO A 321 18.55 10.40 11.03
C PRO A 321 18.72 10.11 12.52
N ILE A 322 17.66 9.68 13.19
CA ILE A 322 17.68 9.35 14.64
C ILE A 322 17.59 7.85 14.86
N GLN A 323 16.73 7.17 14.10
CA GLN A 323 16.53 5.73 14.25
C GLN A 323 16.13 5.10 12.93
N ARG A 324 16.76 3.95 12.64
CA ARG A 324 16.46 3.11 11.48
C ARG A 324 15.98 1.74 11.91
N GLY A 325 15.10 1.17 11.12
CA GLY A 325 14.75 -0.24 11.16
C GLY A 325 15.82 -1.12 10.51
N PRO A 326 15.67 -2.43 10.59
CA PRO A 326 16.69 -3.40 10.12
C PRO A 326 16.85 -3.47 8.59
N SER A 327 16.01 -2.79 7.79
CA SER A 327 16.22 -2.61 6.34
C SER A 327 16.87 -1.26 5.97
N GLY A 328 17.22 -0.45 6.96
CA GLY A 328 17.74 0.91 6.76
C GLY A 328 16.65 1.99 6.63
N ARG A 329 15.37 1.62 6.70
CA ARG A 329 14.27 2.59 6.70
C ARG A 329 14.26 3.42 7.98
N LEU A 330 14.11 4.73 7.83
CA LEU A 330 13.97 5.64 8.95
C LEU A 330 12.58 5.48 9.58
N LEU A 331 12.56 5.31 10.89
CA LEU A 331 11.35 5.39 11.70
C LEU A 331 11.35 6.65 12.59
N ARG A 332 12.49 7.35 12.74
CA ARG A 332 12.60 8.65 13.40
C ARG A 332 13.59 9.53 12.66
N LEU A 333 13.15 10.70 12.22
CA LEU A 333 13.92 11.72 11.55
C LEU A 333 13.78 13.05 12.30
N LYS A 334 14.90 13.67 12.68
CA LYS A 334 14.89 15.01 13.27
C LYS A 334 15.00 16.05 12.17
N ILE A 335 14.02 16.91 12.08
CA ILE A 335 14.01 18.09 11.22
C ILE A 335 14.45 19.30 12.03
N VAL A 336 15.53 19.93 11.61
CA VAL A 336 16.10 21.13 12.25
C VAL A 336 15.80 22.33 11.37
N GLY A 337 15.04 23.27 11.86
CA GLY A 337 14.74 24.51 11.18
C GLY A 337 15.19 25.75 11.99
N THR A 338 15.10 26.93 11.39
CA THR A 338 15.44 28.21 12.06
C THR A 338 14.45 28.59 13.16
N LYS A 339 13.21 28.10 13.11
CA LYS A 339 12.15 28.42 14.07
C LYS A 339 11.74 27.23 14.95
N LEU A 340 11.83 26.02 14.43
CA LEU A 340 11.39 24.80 15.10
C LEU A 340 12.38 23.67 14.84
N THR A 341 12.57 22.83 15.85
CA THR A 341 13.26 21.54 15.71
C THR A 341 12.34 20.45 16.28
N LYS A 342 12.07 19.39 15.52
CA LYS A 342 11.17 18.32 15.94
C LYS A 342 11.56 16.97 15.35
N ILE A 343 11.35 15.89 16.09
CA ILE A 343 11.50 14.52 15.57
C ILE A 343 10.16 14.09 14.96
N ILE A 344 10.21 13.57 13.76
CA ILE A 344 9.06 13.04 13.02
C ILE A 344 9.23 11.53 12.83
N GLY A 345 8.19 10.78 12.98
CA GLY A 345 8.07 9.33 12.75
C GLY A 345 6.59 8.94 12.56
N LYS A 346 6.23 7.78 12.06
CA LYS A 346 7.08 6.68 11.56
C LYS A 346 7.34 6.82 10.06
N GLU A 347 7.56 5.67 9.41
CA GLU A 347 7.98 5.52 8.00
C GLU A 347 7.12 6.36 7.04
N LEU A 348 5.80 6.19 7.05
CA LEU A 348 4.90 6.88 6.12
C LEU A 348 4.80 8.38 6.42
N GLU A 349 4.82 8.80 7.68
CA GLU A 349 4.78 10.23 8.03
C GLU A 349 6.04 10.96 7.54
N ILE A 350 7.22 10.34 7.67
CA ILE A 350 8.47 10.87 7.12
C ILE A 350 8.34 11.04 5.59
N ARG A 351 7.85 10.03 4.88
CA ARG A 351 7.66 10.08 3.42
C ARG A 351 6.65 11.13 3.00
N ARG A 352 5.55 11.25 3.75
CA ARG A 352 4.48 12.20 3.48
C ARG A 352 4.97 13.64 3.54
N LEU A 353 5.79 13.97 4.52
CA LEU A 353 6.27 15.34 4.75
C LEU A 353 7.38 15.77 3.78
N LEU A 354 8.15 14.84 3.23
CA LEU A 354 9.32 15.15 2.41
C LEU A 354 9.08 15.09 0.89
N SER A 355 7.84 14.93 0.45
CA SER A 355 7.50 14.89 -0.99
C SER A 355 6.13 15.49 -1.25
N PRO A 356 5.86 16.10 -2.40
CA PRO A 356 4.52 16.60 -2.77
C PRO A 356 3.43 15.54 -2.70
N SER A 357 3.76 14.28 -3.05
CA SER A 357 2.90 13.12 -2.79
C SER A 357 3.43 12.34 -1.58
N HIS A 358 4.16 11.26 -1.82
CA HIS A 358 4.91 10.51 -0.82
C HIS A 358 6.30 10.22 -1.37
N LEU A 359 7.35 10.38 -0.56
CA LEU A 359 8.69 9.96 -0.94
C LEU A 359 8.69 8.45 -1.17
N TYR A 360 9.49 7.95 -2.09
CA TYR A 360 9.44 6.56 -2.54
C TYR A 360 9.58 5.53 -1.42
N SER A 361 10.50 5.76 -0.47
CA SER A 361 10.63 5.02 0.79
C SER A 361 11.26 5.90 1.86
N SER A 362 11.33 5.45 3.10
CA SER A 362 12.13 6.11 4.15
C SER A 362 13.55 5.52 4.27
N ALA A 363 13.92 4.56 3.41
CA ALA A 363 15.30 4.06 3.33
C ALA A 363 16.14 5.02 2.46
N PHE A 364 16.58 6.12 3.04
CA PHE A 364 17.39 7.10 2.33
C PHE A 364 18.51 7.66 3.22
N ILE A 365 19.54 8.21 2.56
CA ILE A 365 20.55 9.09 3.14
C ILE A 365 20.36 10.49 2.58
N VAL A 366 20.80 11.49 3.33
CA VAL A 366 20.69 12.91 2.95
C VAL A 366 22.07 13.51 2.82
N GLU A 367 22.35 14.11 1.67
CA GLU A 367 23.54 14.93 1.45
C GLU A 367 23.10 16.39 1.31
N LYS A 368 23.75 17.27 2.07
CA LYS A 368 23.49 18.69 2.06
C LYS A 368 24.59 19.41 1.27
N SER A 369 24.18 20.27 0.35
CA SER A 369 25.07 21.16 -0.39
C SER A 369 24.61 22.61 -0.29
N GLU A 370 25.54 23.53 -0.44
CA GLU A 370 25.28 24.96 -0.35
C GLU A 370 25.91 25.66 -1.53
N GLU A 371 25.13 26.44 -2.27
CA GLU A 371 25.56 27.20 -3.41
C GLU A 371 25.30 28.72 -3.15
N ILE A 372 26.22 29.56 -3.57
CA ILE A 372 26.04 31.03 -3.54
C ILE A 372 25.42 31.44 -4.88
N ALA A 373 24.12 31.69 -4.88
CA ALA A 373 23.40 32.07 -6.08
C ALA A 373 23.59 33.57 -6.42
N ASP A 374 23.86 34.44 -5.42
CA ASP A 374 24.10 35.85 -5.59
C ASP A 374 24.85 36.38 -4.35
N VAL A 375 25.35 37.61 -4.38
CA VAL A 375 26.21 38.28 -3.34
C VAL A 375 25.65 38.14 -1.91
N ASN A 376 24.31 37.93 -1.76
CA ASN A 376 23.64 37.77 -0.48
C ASN A 376 22.63 36.59 -0.45
N LYS A 377 22.65 35.67 -1.42
CA LYS A 377 21.68 34.59 -1.46
C LYS A 377 22.37 33.21 -1.52
N LYS A 378 22.35 32.55 -0.38
CA LYS A 378 22.78 31.14 -0.23
C LYS A 378 21.58 30.24 -0.45
N ILE A 379 21.73 29.24 -1.33
CA ILE A 379 20.74 28.18 -1.53
C ILE A 379 21.28 26.91 -0.91
N THR A 380 20.55 26.39 0.06
CA THR A 380 20.83 25.09 0.64
C THR A 380 19.96 24.03 -0.07
N THR A 381 20.59 23.00 -0.59
CA THR A 381 19.93 21.89 -1.30
C THR A 381 20.19 20.58 -0.55
N PHE A 382 19.15 19.80 -0.37
CA PHE A 382 19.19 18.43 0.17
C PHE A 382 19.01 17.44 -0.98
N GLU A 383 19.98 16.54 -1.14
CA GLU A 383 19.90 15.41 -2.06
C GLU A 383 19.60 14.15 -1.27
N PHE A 384 18.48 13.51 -1.59
CA PHE A 384 18.06 12.23 -1.03
C PHE A 384 18.49 11.12 -1.98
N SER A 385 19.32 10.20 -1.51
CA SER A 385 19.64 8.95 -2.21
C SER A 385 18.98 7.79 -1.45
N GLY A 386 18.12 7.02 -2.12
CA GLY A 386 17.32 6.03 -1.40
C GLY A 386 17.21 4.67 -2.07
N ALA A 387 16.62 3.72 -1.34
CA ALA A 387 16.44 2.34 -1.74
C ALA A 387 15.00 1.86 -1.55
N GLY A 388 14.45 1.18 -2.57
CA GLY A 388 13.13 0.58 -2.52
C GLY A 388 11.98 1.59 -2.70
N TRP A 389 10.77 1.04 -2.75
CA TRP A 389 9.53 1.78 -2.96
C TRP A 389 8.42 1.20 -2.08
N GLY A 390 7.91 1.99 -1.14
CA GLY A 390 6.98 1.58 -0.10
C GLY A 390 7.68 1.16 1.20
N HIS A 391 6.88 0.67 2.13
CA HIS A 391 7.30 0.33 3.50
C HIS A 391 8.26 -0.87 3.59
N GLY A 392 8.33 -1.74 2.58
CA GLY A 392 9.27 -2.86 2.53
C GLY A 392 8.91 -4.08 3.38
N VAL A 393 7.82 -4.06 4.13
CA VAL A 393 7.39 -5.15 5.02
C VAL A 393 6.70 -6.25 4.22
N GLY A 394 7.03 -7.51 4.49
CA GLY A 394 6.44 -8.68 3.85
C GLY A 394 6.86 -8.86 2.39
N LEU A 395 5.92 -9.18 1.50
CA LEU A 395 6.24 -9.49 0.11
C LEU A 395 6.68 -8.26 -0.69
N CYS A 396 7.84 -8.37 -1.34
CA CYS A 396 8.31 -7.44 -2.36
C CYS A 396 7.68 -7.80 -3.71
N GLN A 397 6.79 -6.96 -4.24
CA GLN A 397 6.04 -7.26 -5.48
C GLN A 397 6.98 -7.48 -6.68
N ILE A 398 7.95 -6.58 -6.90
CA ILE A 398 8.93 -6.73 -8.00
C ILE A 398 9.82 -7.96 -7.78
N GLY A 399 10.28 -8.21 -6.55
CA GLY A 399 11.08 -9.37 -6.22
C GLY A 399 10.33 -10.69 -6.43
N ALA A 400 9.07 -10.77 -5.96
CA ALA A 400 8.21 -11.94 -6.15
C ALA A 400 7.92 -12.22 -7.63
N ALA A 401 7.72 -11.17 -8.43
CA ALA A 401 7.54 -11.30 -9.87
C ALA A 401 8.83 -11.82 -10.55
N ALA A 402 9.99 -11.28 -10.18
CA ALA A 402 11.29 -11.77 -10.68
C ALA A 402 11.53 -13.24 -10.28
N MET A 403 11.18 -13.64 -9.04
CA MET A 403 11.21 -15.05 -8.63
C MET A 403 10.32 -15.92 -9.52
N SER A 404 9.09 -15.47 -9.82
CA SER A 404 8.16 -16.20 -10.70
C SER A 404 8.75 -16.39 -12.11
N VAL A 405 9.36 -15.34 -12.68
CA VAL A 405 10.06 -15.42 -13.97
C VAL A 405 11.26 -16.38 -13.91
N ALA A 406 11.97 -16.43 -12.77
CA ALA A 406 13.06 -17.37 -12.51
C ALA A 406 12.59 -18.82 -12.25
N GLY A 407 11.28 -19.11 -12.33
CA GLY A 407 10.70 -20.45 -12.21
C GLY A 407 10.29 -20.88 -10.80
N TYR A 408 10.31 -20.00 -9.82
CA TYR A 408 9.77 -20.28 -8.48
C TYR A 408 8.24 -20.32 -8.52
N ASN A 409 7.65 -21.35 -7.90
CA ASN A 409 6.20 -21.44 -7.73
C ASN A 409 5.71 -20.56 -6.57
N PHE A 410 4.38 -20.31 -6.51
CA PHE A 410 3.79 -19.43 -5.52
C PHE A 410 4.08 -19.83 -4.06
N LYS A 411 4.20 -21.14 -3.76
CA LYS A 411 4.51 -21.62 -2.41
C LYS A 411 5.95 -21.28 -2.02
N GLN A 412 6.89 -21.38 -2.96
CA GLN A 412 8.28 -21.00 -2.74
C GLN A 412 8.42 -19.49 -2.56
N ILE A 413 7.67 -18.69 -3.33
CA ILE A 413 7.61 -17.23 -3.18
C ILE A 413 7.07 -16.87 -1.80
N LEU A 414 5.94 -17.46 -1.39
CA LEU A 414 5.35 -17.20 -0.07
C LEU A 414 6.28 -17.64 1.08
N ALA A 415 6.93 -18.79 0.96
CA ALA A 415 7.88 -19.27 1.97
C ALA A 415 9.13 -18.37 2.09
N HIS A 416 9.52 -17.68 1.01
CA HIS A 416 10.62 -16.71 1.04
C HIS A 416 10.22 -15.46 1.83
N TYR A 417 9.04 -14.86 1.55
CA TYR A 417 8.64 -13.58 2.13
C TYR A 417 7.94 -13.68 3.49
N TYR A 418 7.38 -14.86 3.83
CA TYR A 418 6.68 -15.10 5.10
C TYR A 418 7.19 -16.39 5.74
N PRO A 419 8.40 -16.34 6.31
CA PRO A 419 8.96 -17.49 7.03
C PRO A 419 8.05 -17.89 8.19
N ASP A 420 8.13 -19.16 8.60
CA ASP A 420 7.39 -19.73 9.73
C ASP A 420 5.84 -19.68 9.59
N THR A 421 5.33 -19.53 8.35
CA THR A 421 3.90 -19.60 8.05
C THR A 421 3.51 -20.91 7.37
N THR A 422 2.22 -21.24 7.43
CA THR A 422 1.61 -22.36 6.70
C THR A 422 0.51 -21.88 5.78
N ILE A 423 0.37 -22.51 4.61
CA ILE A 423 -0.74 -22.23 3.69
C ILE A 423 -1.88 -23.17 4.04
N THR A 424 -3.02 -22.63 4.42
CA THR A 424 -4.20 -23.39 4.87
C THR A 424 -5.46 -22.88 4.17
N LYS A 425 -6.44 -23.75 4.00
CA LYS A 425 -7.73 -23.39 3.42
C LYS A 425 -8.66 -22.84 4.49
N ALA A 426 -9.15 -21.62 4.32
CA ALA A 426 -10.03 -20.94 5.27
C ALA A 426 -11.52 -21.22 5.01
N TYR A 427 -11.92 -21.48 3.74
CA TYR A 427 -13.28 -21.83 3.28
C TYR A 427 -13.22 -22.64 1.98
N GLU A 428 -14.35 -23.21 1.54
CA GLU A 428 -14.47 -23.97 0.28
C GLU A 428 -14.78 -23.08 -0.95
#